data_18e2087bc3fb89125e0eb20b044d516b
#
_entry.id   18e2087bc3fb89125e0eb20b044d516b
#
_cell.length_a   1.000
_cell.length_b   1.000
_cell.length_c   1.000
_cell.angle_alpha   90.00
_cell.angle_beta   90.00
_cell.angle_gamma   90.00
#
_symmetry.space_group_name_H-M   'P 1'
#
loop_
_entity.id
_entity.type
_entity.pdbx_description
1 polymer ?
#
loop_
_entity_poly.entity_id
_entity_poly.type
_entity_poly.pdbx_seq_one_letter_code
_entity_poly.pdbx_strand_id
1 'polypeptide(L)'
;MSPSEFTTPLAVTLNKKWFVLRHGRSEANESGIIASRLANAENAFGLTEVGRAEVAASVRAEAVKLLEEPPLILLASPFLRTRQTAEIAGEFLGLAPEIDPRLCERDFGEFELMSDEHYQEVWTADPETPTAVPGRAETVYEVVERAADLVLEVEKIPGIKTCLLVTHCDVAMILSCAFQNVDPRHHRTLDPIKTGEVRRLTQELSNAVSD
;
A
#
# COMPACT_ATOMS: atom_id res chain seq x y z
N MET A 1 26.15 0.46 10.32
CA MET A 1 26.35 0.74 8.88
C MET A 1 26.08 2.21 8.67
N SER A 2 26.95 2.94 7.96
CA SER A 2 26.69 4.35 7.63
C SER A 2 25.39 4.46 6.85
N PRO A 3 24.70 5.61 6.82
CA PRO A 3 23.50 5.81 6.01
C PRO A 3 23.89 5.89 4.53
N SER A 4 24.41 4.78 4.00
CA SER A 4 24.85 4.66 2.63
C SER A 4 23.67 4.18 1.80
N GLU A 5 23.11 5.12 1.03
CA GLU A 5 22.46 4.87 -0.25
C GLU A 5 21.43 3.74 -0.26
N PHE A 6 20.21 4.06 0.23
CA PHE A 6 19.06 3.27 -0.14
C PHE A 6 18.96 3.27 -1.66
N THR A 7 19.03 2.08 -2.24
CA THR A 7 18.71 1.89 -3.64
C THR A 7 17.32 1.25 -3.69
N THR A 8 16.38 1.92 -4.32
CA THR A 8 15.03 1.36 -4.44
C THR A 8 15.08 0.02 -5.18
N PRO A 9 14.34 -1.01 -4.72
CA PRO A 9 14.17 -2.24 -5.49
C PRO A 9 13.48 -2.00 -6.85
N LEU A 10 12.85 -0.84 -7.06
CA LEU A 10 12.24 -0.41 -8.31
C LEU A 10 13.18 0.46 -9.19
N ALA A 11 14.50 0.27 -9.10
CA ALA A 11 15.50 0.96 -9.94
C ALA A 11 15.48 0.52 -11.43
N VAL A 12 14.39 -0.04 -11.90
CA VAL A 12 14.17 -0.46 -13.30
C VAL A 12 13.04 0.38 -13.89
N THR A 13 13.05 0.57 -15.22
CA THR A 13 11.94 1.27 -15.88
C THR A 13 10.66 0.45 -15.80
N LEU A 14 9.64 1.02 -15.17
CA LEU A 14 8.29 0.46 -15.13
C LEU A 14 7.49 0.97 -16.34
N ASN A 15 6.79 0.07 -17.02
CA ASN A 15 6.09 0.37 -18.27
C ASN A 15 4.57 0.47 -18.11
N LYS A 16 4.07 0.07 -16.94
CA LYS A 16 2.64 0.09 -16.64
C LYS A 16 2.28 1.33 -15.84
N LYS A 17 1.01 1.72 -15.90
CA LYS A 17 0.45 2.74 -14.99
C LYS A 17 0.10 2.07 -13.66
N TRP A 18 0.62 2.60 -12.58
CA TRP A 18 0.43 2.08 -11.23
C TRP A 18 -0.43 3.03 -10.41
N PHE A 19 -1.41 2.44 -9.72
CA PHE A 19 -2.26 3.13 -8.77
C PHE A 19 -2.33 2.32 -7.49
N VAL A 20 -2.50 3.01 -6.37
CA VAL A 20 -2.79 2.43 -5.08
C VAL A 20 -4.13 2.95 -4.58
N LEU A 21 -4.92 2.09 -3.96
CA LEU A 21 -6.15 2.42 -3.27
C LEU A 21 -6.00 1.96 -1.83
N ARG A 22 -5.97 2.91 -0.89
CA ARG A 22 -6.06 2.56 0.53
C ARG A 22 -7.48 2.10 0.84
N HIS A 23 -7.63 1.03 1.61
CA HIS A 23 -8.96 0.59 2.05
C HIS A 23 -9.79 1.74 2.64
N GLY A 24 -11.10 1.70 2.48
CA GLY A 24 -12.03 2.64 3.10
C GLY A 24 -11.99 2.57 4.64
N ARG A 25 -12.60 3.52 5.33
CA ARG A 25 -12.71 3.51 6.79
C ARG A 25 -13.24 2.17 7.28
N SER A 26 -12.52 1.53 8.20
CA SER A 26 -12.83 0.23 8.77
C SER A 26 -13.25 0.32 10.24
N GLU A 27 -13.85 -0.76 10.76
CA GLU A 27 -14.19 -0.91 12.18
C GLU A 27 -12.96 -0.77 13.08
N ALA A 28 -11.77 -1.22 12.64
CA ALA A 28 -10.52 -1.03 13.38
C ALA A 28 -10.18 0.46 13.50
N ASN A 29 -10.36 1.24 12.41
CA ASN A 29 -10.13 2.69 12.44
C ASN A 29 -11.09 3.40 13.40
N GLU A 30 -12.36 2.99 13.45
CA GLU A 30 -13.34 3.58 14.37
C GLU A 30 -13.07 3.19 15.83
N SER A 31 -12.55 1.99 16.05
CA SER A 31 -12.23 1.50 17.40
C SER A 31 -10.86 2.00 17.90
N GLY A 32 -10.05 2.65 17.06
CA GLY A 32 -8.71 3.11 17.42
C GLY A 32 -7.78 1.97 17.79
N ILE A 33 -7.81 0.85 17.04
CA ILE A 33 -6.98 -0.32 17.31
C ILE A 33 -6.12 -0.69 16.10
N ILE A 34 -4.98 -1.28 16.39
CA ILE A 34 -4.07 -1.85 15.38
C ILE A 34 -4.56 -3.25 15.02
N ALA A 35 -4.97 -3.45 13.77
CA ALA A 35 -5.34 -4.76 13.22
C ALA A 35 -4.45 -5.03 12.00
N SER A 36 -3.25 -5.51 12.25
CA SER A 36 -2.16 -5.63 11.28
C SER A 36 -1.83 -7.05 10.87
N ARG A 37 -2.38 -8.05 11.57
CA ARG A 37 -2.15 -9.47 11.28
C ARG A 37 -3.35 -10.11 10.62
N LEU A 38 -3.10 -10.85 9.54
CA LEU A 38 -4.15 -11.55 8.79
C LEU A 38 -4.97 -12.48 9.69
N ALA A 39 -4.34 -13.17 10.63
CA ALA A 39 -5.02 -14.06 11.57
C ALA A 39 -6.16 -13.37 12.35
N ASN A 40 -6.06 -12.06 12.60
CA ASN A 40 -7.05 -11.27 13.31
C ASN A 40 -7.99 -10.48 12.40
N ALA A 41 -7.58 -10.19 11.17
CA ALA A 41 -8.26 -9.25 10.28
C ALA A 41 -8.75 -9.86 8.95
N GLU A 42 -8.57 -11.18 8.75
CA GLU A 42 -9.07 -11.86 7.54
C GLU A 42 -10.59 -11.83 7.46
N ASN A 43 -11.28 -11.98 8.59
CA ASN A 43 -12.74 -12.02 8.65
C ASN A 43 -13.34 -11.05 9.69
N ALA A 44 -12.54 -10.10 10.16
CA ALA A 44 -12.94 -9.08 11.13
C ALA A 44 -12.48 -7.69 10.67
N PHE A 45 -12.99 -6.65 11.31
CA PHE A 45 -12.65 -5.26 11.03
C PHE A 45 -12.95 -4.84 9.59
N GLY A 46 -14.13 -5.16 9.11
CA GLY A 46 -14.62 -4.79 7.78
C GLY A 46 -14.79 -3.28 7.59
N LEU A 47 -15.24 -2.90 6.40
CA LEU A 47 -15.57 -1.51 6.11
C LEU A 47 -16.81 -1.07 6.87
N THR A 48 -16.76 0.16 7.39
CA THR A 48 -17.96 0.85 7.84
C THR A 48 -18.79 1.35 6.66
N GLU A 49 -20.04 1.75 6.89
CA GLU A 49 -20.87 2.38 5.85
C GLU A 49 -20.22 3.63 5.25
N VAL A 50 -19.56 4.43 6.11
CA VAL A 50 -18.79 5.60 5.67
C VAL A 50 -17.64 5.17 4.76
N GLY A 51 -16.89 4.14 5.15
CA GLY A 51 -15.78 3.62 4.35
C GLY A 51 -16.21 3.09 2.99
N ARG A 52 -17.38 2.43 2.92
CA ARG A 52 -17.96 1.99 1.63
C ARG A 52 -18.27 3.16 0.72
N ALA A 53 -18.87 4.22 1.28
CA ALA A 53 -19.20 5.44 0.53
C ALA A 53 -17.93 6.18 0.06
N GLU A 54 -16.91 6.28 0.90
CA GLU A 54 -15.60 6.87 0.55
C GLU A 54 -14.99 6.17 -0.66
N VAL A 55 -14.91 4.84 -0.64
CA VAL A 55 -14.36 4.02 -1.74
C VAL A 55 -15.16 4.22 -3.02
N ALA A 56 -16.50 4.10 -2.94
CA ALA A 56 -17.35 4.25 -4.11
C ALA A 56 -17.21 5.63 -4.78
N ALA A 57 -17.13 6.70 -3.97
CA ALA A 57 -16.94 8.06 -4.47
C ALA A 57 -15.57 8.24 -5.13
N SER A 58 -14.50 7.77 -4.49
CA SER A 58 -13.13 7.90 -4.98
C SER A 58 -12.90 7.10 -6.27
N VAL A 59 -13.31 5.83 -6.31
CA VAL A 59 -13.15 5.00 -7.51
C VAL A 59 -13.94 5.57 -8.68
N ARG A 60 -15.17 6.06 -8.44
CA ARG A 60 -15.96 6.72 -9.48
C ARG A 60 -15.28 7.97 -10.03
N ALA A 61 -14.67 8.78 -9.16
CA ALA A 61 -13.96 10.00 -9.58
C ALA A 61 -12.71 9.68 -10.42
N GLU A 62 -12.00 8.60 -10.11
CA GLU A 62 -10.76 8.21 -10.78
C GLU A 62 -10.96 7.18 -11.91
N ALA A 63 -12.18 6.66 -12.12
CA ALA A 63 -12.47 5.60 -13.09
C ALA A 63 -11.96 5.92 -14.51
N VAL A 64 -12.09 7.18 -14.95
CA VAL A 64 -11.61 7.61 -16.28
C VAL A 64 -10.09 7.40 -16.40
N LYS A 65 -9.32 7.77 -15.38
CA LYS A 65 -7.87 7.61 -15.39
C LYS A 65 -7.45 6.15 -15.28
N LEU A 66 -8.17 5.37 -14.46
CA LEU A 66 -7.93 3.94 -14.28
C LEU A 66 -8.18 3.16 -15.58
N LEU A 67 -9.19 3.53 -16.35
CA LEU A 67 -9.59 2.87 -17.58
C LEU A 67 -8.98 3.49 -18.84
N GLU A 68 -8.12 4.50 -18.71
CA GLU A 68 -7.50 5.20 -19.85
C GLU A 68 -6.66 4.25 -20.71
N GLU A 69 -5.92 3.35 -20.09
CA GLU A 69 -5.08 2.36 -20.77
C GLU A 69 -5.43 0.93 -20.31
N PRO A 70 -6.44 0.29 -20.88
CA PRO A 70 -6.75 -1.12 -20.60
C PRO A 70 -5.75 -2.05 -21.32
N PRO A 71 -5.61 -3.32 -20.89
CA PRO A 71 -6.30 -3.93 -19.75
C PRO A 71 -5.74 -3.51 -18.38
N LEU A 72 -6.64 -3.46 -17.41
CA LEU A 72 -6.36 -3.19 -16.01
C LEU A 72 -6.37 -4.49 -15.21
N ILE A 73 -5.43 -4.65 -14.27
CA ILE A 73 -5.46 -5.68 -13.20
C ILE A 73 -5.77 -5.04 -11.86
N LEU A 74 -6.60 -5.72 -11.05
CA LEU A 74 -6.99 -5.30 -9.72
C LEU A 74 -6.48 -6.33 -8.71
N LEU A 75 -5.50 -5.94 -7.89
CA LEU A 75 -4.88 -6.78 -6.88
C LEU A 75 -5.22 -6.26 -5.49
N ALA A 76 -5.44 -7.14 -4.52
CA ALA A 76 -5.85 -6.74 -3.18
C ALA A 76 -5.19 -7.57 -2.08
N SER A 77 -4.93 -6.92 -0.96
CA SER A 77 -4.59 -7.58 0.30
C SER A 77 -5.72 -8.51 0.76
N PRO A 78 -5.42 -9.65 1.43
CA PRO A 78 -6.41 -10.62 1.89
C PRO A 78 -7.25 -10.16 3.09
N PHE A 79 -6.98 -9.02 3.71
CA PHE A 79 -7.76 -8.52 4.84
C PHE A 79 -9.21 -8.20 4.44
N LEU A 80 -10.16 -8.37 5.37
CA LEU A 80 -11.59 -8.15 5.06
C LEU A 80 -11.85 -6.74 4.50
N ARG A 81 -11.32 -5.70 5.14
CA ARG A 81 -11.47 -4.30 4.71
C ARG A 81 -10.93 -4.02 3.30
N THR A 82 -9.82 -4.65 2.92
CA THR A 82 -9.24 -4.50 1.57
C THR A 82 -9.99 -5.32 0.54
N ARG A 83 -10.45 -6.52 0.87
CA ARG A 83 -11.30 -7.31 -0.03
C ARG A 83 -12.61 -6.59 -0.34
N GLN A 84 -13.31 -6.08 0.69
CA GLN A 84 -14.52 -5.30 0.51
C GLN A 84 -14.28 -4.01 -0.30
N THR A 85 -13.14 -3.35 -0.10
CA THR A 85 -12.71 -2.21 -0.91
C THR A 85 -12.51 -2.61 -2.37
N ALA A 86 -11.83 -3.73 -2.62
CA ALA A 86 -11.57 -4.24 -3.95
C ALA A 86 -12.84 -4.74 -4.66
N GLU A 87 -13.78 -5.34 -3.94
CA GLU A 87 -15.10 -5.71 -4.45
C GLU A 87 -15.85 -4.47 -4.98
N ILE A 88 -15.92 -3.39 -4.18
CA ILE A 88 -16.55 -2.14 -4.62
C ILE A 88 -15.82 -1.57 -5.83
N ALA A 89 -14.48 -1.52 -5.83
CA ALA A 89 -13.72 -1.05 -6.99
C ALA A 89 -13.96 -1.92 -8.22
N GLY A 90 -14.00 -3.24 -8.06
CA GLY A 90 -14.25 -4.21 -9.12
C GLY A 90 -15.62 -4.06 -9.75
N GLU A 91 -16.67 -3.78 -8.98
CA GLU A 91 -18.02 -3.50 -9.51
C GLU A 91 -18.02 -2.29 -10.43
N PHE A 92 -17.31 -1.20 -10.08
CA PHE A 92 -17.20 -0.01 -10.93
C PHE A 92 -16.34 -0.22 -12.18
N LEU A 93 -15.30 -1.04 -12.08
CA LEU A 93 -14.30 -1.24 -13.13
C LEU A 93 -14.63 -2.45 -14.04
N GLY A 94 -15.63 -3.27 -13.67
CA GLY A 94 -15.97 -4.50 -14.38
C GLY A 94 -14.92 -5.60 -14.24
N LEU A 95 -14.24 -5.69 -13.07
CA LEU A 95 -13.13 -6.59 -12.80
C LEU A 95 -13.37 -7.42 -11.54
N ALA A 96 -12.86 -8.64 -11.53
CA ALA A 96 -12.72 -9.43 -10.31
C ALA A 96 -11.36 -9.13 -9.66
N PRO A 97 -11.30 -8.86 -8.35
CA PRO A 97 -10.02 -8.68 -7.66
C PRO A 97 -9.28 -10.00 -7.49
N GLU A 98 -7.98 -9.97 -7.67
CA GLU A 98 -7.06 -11.06 -7.33
C GLU A 98 -6.39 -10.75 -5.98
N ILE A 99 -6.24 -11.78 -5.14
CA ILE A 99 -5.69 -11.61 -3.79
C ILE A 99 -4.20 -11.90 -3.79
N ASP A 100 -3.41 -10.97 -3.25
CA ASP A 100 -1.98 -11.14 -3.08
C ASP A 100 -1.54 -10.78 -1.65
N PRO A 101 -0.96 -11.73 -0.89
CA PRO A 101 -0.54 -11.49 0.49
C PRO A 101 0.62 -10.48 0.64
N ARG A 102 1.37 -10.18 -0.44
CA ARG A 102 2.40 -9.14 -0.43
C ARG A 102 1.83 -7.73 -0.22
N LEU A 103 0.49 -7.57 -0.35
CA LEU A 103 -0.24 -6.34 -0.05
C LEU A 103 -0.79 -6.27 1.38
N CYS A 104 -0.53 -7.27 2.24
CA CYS A 104 -0.91 -7.22 3.66
C CYS A 104 -0.39 -5.96 4.34
N GLU A 105 -1.09 -5.50 5.40
CA GLU A 105 -0.60 -4.39 6.21
C GLU A 105 0.78 -4.73 6.80
N ARG A 106 1.55 -3.70 7.15
CA ARG A 106 2.75 -3.85 7.95
C ARG A 106 2.40 -4.55 9.27
N ASP A 107 3.09 -5.63 9.62
CA ASP A 107 2.91 -6.27 10.93
C ASP A 107 3.45 -5.35 12.03
N PHE A 108 2.59 -4.91 12.93
CA PHE A 108 2.98 -4.07 14.07
C PHE A 108 3.39 -4.88 15.31
N GLY A 109 3.65 -6.18 15.14
CA GLY A 109 4.30 -7.03 16.12
C GLY A 109 3.51 -7.14 17.43
N GLU A 110 4.12 -6.73 18.53
CA GLU A 110 3.54 -6.81 19.87
C GLU A 110 2.41 -5.80 20.10
N PHE A 111 2.27 -4.80 19.23
CA PHE A 111 1.19 -3.79 19.27
C PHE A 111 -0.12 -4.27 18.61
N GLU A 112 -0.14 -5.49 18.06
CA GLU A 112 -1.35 -6.06 17.45
C GLU A 112 -2.52 -6.07 18.45
N LEU A 113 -3.68 -5.57 18.01
CA LEU A 113 -4.92 -5.36 18.79
C LEU A 113 -4.80 -4.37 19.96
N MET A 114 -3.71 -3.63 20.05
CA MET A 114 -3.55 -2.51 20.98
C MET A 114 -4.08 -1.19 20.40
N SER A 115 -4.03 -0.12 21.20
CA SER A 115 -4.39 1.23 20.77
C SER A 115 -3.56 1.67 19.56
N ASP A 116 -4.18 2.36 18.61
CA ASP A 116 -3.54 2.94 17.44
C ASP A 116 -2.54 4.07 17.76
N GLU A 117 -2.51 4.54 19.02
CA GLU A 117 -1.47 5.44 19.51
C GLU A 117 -0.07 4.85 19.38
N HIS A 118 0.07 3.53 19.46
CA HIS A 118 1.34 2.83 19.30
C HIS A 118 1.92 2.91 17.87
N TYR A 119 1.13 3.27 16.87
CA TYR A 119 1.68 3.58 15.55
C TYR A 119 2.82 4.62 15.61
N GLN A 120 2.64 5.63 16.47
CA GLN A 120 3.62 6.70 16.58
C GLN A 120 4.97 6.23 17.13
N GLU A 121 5.00 5.22 17.99
CA GLU A 121 6.24 4.64 18.51
C GLU A 121 7.06 4.01 17.36
N VAL A 122 6.38 3.24 16.49
CA VAL A 122 7.00 2.58 15.34
C VAL A 122 7.47 3.61 14.31
N TRP A 123 6.60 4.56 13.93
CA TRP A 123 6.91 5.56 12.91
C TRP A 123 8.04 6.52 13.32
N THR A 124 8.15 6.83 14.61
CA THR A 124 9.24 7.67 15.13
C THR A 124 10.58 6.93 15.11
N ALA A 125 10.55 5.61 15.29
CA ALA A 125 11.77 4.80 15.29
C ALA A 125 12.29 4.49 13.87
N ASP A 126 11.43 4.49 12.85
CA ASP A 126 11.82 4.11 11.49
C ASP A 126 13.04 4.87 10.93
N PRO A 127 13.16 6.20 11.08
CA PRO A 127 14.35 6.92 10.62
C PRO A 127 15.62 6.61 11.41
N GLU A 128 15.47 6.31 12.71
CA GLU A 128 16.58 6.19 13.66
C GLU A 128 17.10 4.76 13.79
N THR A 129 16.18 3.78 13.85
CA THR A 129 16.49 2.38 14.10
C THR A 129 15.77 1.43 13.14
N PRO A 130 16.01 1.53 11.83
CA PRO A 130 15.19 0.86 10.81
C PRO A 130 15.25 -0.68 10.84
N THR A 131 16.20 -1.26 11.60
CA THR A 131 16.37 -2.72 11.74
C THR A 131 16.04 -3.23 13.16
N ALA A 132 15.67 -2.33 14.08
CA ALA A 132 15.35 -2.66 15.48
C ALA A 132 14.07 -1.94 15.90
N VAL A 133 12.98 -2.23 15.19
CA VAL A 133 11.70 -1.53 15.32
C VAL A 133 11.02 -1.92 16.63
N PRO A 134 10.42 -0.96 17.38
CA PRO A 134 9.66 -1.24 18.60
C PRO A 134 8.58 -2.29 18.39
N GLY A 135 8.31 -3.08 19.44
CA GLY A 135 7.30 -4.13 19.40
C GLY A 135 7.60 -5.27 18.42
N ARG A 136 8.82 -5.35 17.90
CA ARG A 136 9.19 -6.29 16.83
C ARG A 136 8.29 -6.17 15.60
N ALA A 137 7.88 -4.94 15.28
CA ALA A 137 7.15 -4.67 14.06
C ALA A 137 7.99 -4.97 12.81
N GLU A 138 7.31 -5.30 11.70
CA GLU A 138 7.95 -5.47 10.40
C GLU A 138 8.68 -4.18 10.01
N THR A 139 9.89 -4.29 9.52
CA THR A 139 10.69 -3.13 9.10
C THR A 139 10.14 -2.52 7.80
N VAL A 140 10.38 -1.24 7.58
CA VAL A 140 10.01 -0.59 6.31
C VAL A 140 10.71 -1.23 5.11
N TYR A 141 11.87 -1.84 5.32
CA TYR A 141 12.62 -2.54 4.25
C TYR A 141 11.97 -3.87 3.89
N GLU A 142 11.49 -4.65 4.86
CA GLU A 142 10.75 -5.88 4.59
C GLU A 142 9.44 -5.58 3.85
N VAL A 143 8.73 -4.52 4.24
CA VAL A 143 7.50 -4.09 3.54
C VAL A 143 7.80 -3.68 2.10
N VAL A 144 8.83 -2.85 1.87
CA VAL A 144 9.15 -2.40 0.51
C VAL A 144 9.63 -3.55 -0.36
N GLU A 145 10.39 -4.49 0.19
CA GLU A 145 10.89 -5.66 -0.54
C GLU A 145 9.73 -6.51 -1.07
N ARG A 146 8.79 -6.94 -0.19
CA ARG A 146 7.64 -7.76 -0.61
C ARG A 146 6.70 -7.04 -1.58
N ALA A 147 6.44 -5.74 -1.35
CA ALA A 147 5.54 -4.97 -2.21
C ALA A 147 6.16 -4.67 -3.58
N ALA A 148 7.46 -4.37 -3.63
CA ALA A 148 8.18 -4.16 -4.88
C ALA A 148 8.35 -5.46 -5.68
N ASP A 149 8.52 -6.60 -5.02
CA ASP A 149 8.56 -7.91 -5.68
C ASP A 149 7.26 -8.17 -6.46
N LEU A 150 6.09 -7.85 -5.86
CA LEU A 150 4.81 -7.90 -6.57
C LEU A 150 4.81 -7.00 -7.81
N VAL A 151 5.26 -5.75 -7.67
CA VAL A 151 5.32 -4.80 -8.80
C VAL A 151 6.19 -5.36 -9.93
N LEU A 152 7.38 -5.86 -9.61
CA LEU A 152 8.32 -6.42 -10.59
C LEU A 152 7.79 -7.69 -11.26
N GLU A 153 7.01 -8.50 -10.56
CA GLU A 153 6.35 -9.68 -11.12
C GLU A 153 5.25 -9.26 -12.10
N VAL A 154 4.38 -8.34 -11.69
CA VAL A 154 3.27 -7.85 -12.52
C VAL A 154 3.80 -7.12 -13.76
N GLU A 155 4.92 -6.40 -13.67
CA GLU A 155 5.56 -5.77 -14.84
C GLU A 155 5.87 -6.78 -15.97
N LYS A 156 6.16 -8.03 -15.63
CA LYS A 156 6.47 -9.09 -16.60
C LYS A 156 5.22 -9.66 -17.28
N ILE A 157 4.01 -9.41 -16.76
CA ILE A 157 2.77 -9.93 -17.35
C ILE A 157 2.49 -9.19 -18.67
N PRO A 158 2.48 -9.89 -19.83
CA PRO A 158 2.25 -9.24 -21.10
C PRO A 158 0.79 -8.77 -21.22
N GLY A 159 0.58 -7.66 -21.93
CA GLY A 159 -0.75 -7.14 -22.23
C GLY A 159 -1.32 -6.22 -21.17
N ILE A 160 -1.05 -6.41 -19.88
CA ILE A 160 -1.51 -5.50 -18.81
C ILE A 160 -0.87 -4.12 -19.00
N LYS A 161 -1.68 -3.06 -18.88
CA LYS A 161 -1.25 -1.65 -19.03
C LYS A 161 -1.41 -0.85 -17.75
N THR A 162 -2.42 -1.17 -16.96
CA THR A 162 -2.74 -0.45 -15.71
C THR A 162 -2.86 -1.44 -14.57
N CYS A 163 -2.42 -1.06 -13.39
CA CYS A 163 -2.47 -1.86 -12.17
C CYS A 163 -3.04 -1.03 -11.03
N LEU A 164 -4.07 -1.56 -10.34
CA LEU A 164 -4.64 -0.98 -9.13
C LEU A 164 -4.38 -1.92 -7.96
N LEU A 165 -3.63 -1.45 -6.98
CA LEU A 165 -3.28 -2.17 -5.76
C LEU A 165 -4.14 -1.70 -4.60
N VAL A 166 -5.00 -2.56 -4.07
CA VAL A 166 -5.81 -2.27 -2.89
C VAL A 166 -5.08 -2.75 -1.65
N THR A 167 -4.65 -1.81 -0.82
CA THR A 167 -3.79 -2.10 0.33
C THR A 167 -4.06 -1.16 1.51
N HIS A 168 -3.09 -0.97 2.37
CA HIS A 168 -3.17 -0.28 3.64
C HIS A 168 -2.28 0.97 3.66
N CYS A 169 -2.34 1.74 4.75
CA CYS A 169 -1.67 3.03 4.85
C CYS A 169 -0.15 2.91 4.71
N ASP A 170 0.49 2.13 5.58
CA ASP A 170 1.96 2.05 5.60
C ASP A 170 2.48 1.43 4.31
N VAL A 171 1.88 0.36 3.83
CA VAL A 171 2.29 -0.28 2.57
C VAL A 171 2.20 0.68 1.39
N ALA A 172 1.09 1.44 1.28
CA ALA A 172 0.91 2.42 0.22
C ALA A 172 1.97 3.54 0.28
N MET A 173 2.27 4.04 1.48
CA MET A 173 3.25 5.11 1.69
C MET A 173 4.68 4.62 1.45
N ILE A 174 5.02 3.44 1.96
CA ILE A 174 6.33 2.81 1.79
C ILE A 174 6.57 2.48 0.30
N LEU A 175 5.57 1.93 -0.38
CA LEU A 175 5.65 1.67 -1.82
C LEU A 175 5.78 2.97 -2.63
N SER A 176 5.10 4.05 -2.21
CA SER A 176 5.25 5.38 -2.83
C SER A 176 6.68 5.88 -2.73
N CYS A 177 7.38 5.64 -1.60
CA CYS A 177 8.81 5.95 -1.48
C CYS A 177 9.64 5.18 -2.53
N ALA A 178 9.37 3.89 -2.72
CA ALA A 178 10.10 3.09 -3.70
C ALA A 178 9.91 3.62 -5.13
N PHE A 179 8.70 4.04 -5.49
CA PHE A 179 8.42 4.66 -6.79
C PHE A 179 9.13 6.02 -6.98
N GLN A 180 9.24 6.80 -5.92
CA GLN A 180 9.89 8.12 -5.94
C GLN A 180 11.40 8.07 -5.67
N ASN A 181 11.98 6.87 -5.55
CA ASN A 181 13.37 6.67 -5.16
C ASN A 181 13.76 7.38 -3.84
N VAL A 182 12.82 7.41 -2.91
CA VAL A 182 12.98 7.93 -1.55
C VAL A 182 13.21 6.77 -0.59
N ASP A 183 14.10 6.93 0.38
CA ASP A 183 14.31 5.92 1.41
C ASP A 183 13.02 5.68 2.20
N PRO A 184 12.51 4.43 2.31
CA PRO A 184 11.23 4.12 2.93
C PRO A 184 11.17 4.48 4.43
N ARG A 185 12.32 4.72 5.09
CA ARG A 185 12.37 5.28 6.45
C ARG A 185 11.66 6.62 6.57
N HIS A 186 11.56 7.33 5.46
CA HIS A 186 10.94 8.66 5.40
C HIS A 186 9.51 8.64 4.84
N HIS A 187 8.86 7.46 4.78
CA HIS A 187 7.50 7.32 4.24
C HIS A 187 6.47 8.26 4.89
N ARG A 188 6.68 8.65 6.16
CA ARG A 188 5.80 9.59 6.87
C ARG A 188 6.02 11.05 6.51
N THR A 189 7.04 11.39 5.70
CA THR A 189 7.25 12.74 5.17
C THR A 189 6.46 13.01 3.88
N LEU A 190 5.98 11.95 3.22
CA LEU A 190 5.12 12.08 2.05
C LEU A 190 3.70 12.52 2.45
N ASP A 191 2.98 13.09 1.49
CA ASP A 191 1.57 13.46 1.69
C ASP A 191 0.75 12.21 2.07
N PRO A 192 0.07 12.19 3.24
CA PRO A 192 -0.63 11.02 3.74
C PRO A 192 -1.75 10.58 2.81
N ILE A 193 -1.86 9.28 2.56
CA ILE A 193 -2.99 8.71 1.82
C ILE A 193 -4.20 8.52 2.76
N LYS A 194 -5.35 9.07 2.38
CA LYS A 194 -6.61 8.97 3.16
C LYS A 194 -7.29 7.62 2.94
N THR A 195 -8.19 7.23 3.85
CA THR A 195 -9.05 6.06 3.64
C THR A 195 -9.87 6.23 2.36
N GLY A 196 -9.98 5.17 1.57
CA GLY A 196 -10.69 5.17 0.30
C GLY A 196 -10.05 5.99 -0.83
N GLU A 197 -8.87 6.59 -0.62
CA GLU A 197 -8.19 7.39 -1.64
C GLU A 197 -7.51 6.51 -2.70
N VAL A 198 -7.78 6.83 -3.97
CA VAL A 198 -7.00 6.33 -5.11
C VAL A 198 -5.88 7.32 -5.41
N ARG A 199 -4.64 6.83 -5.49
CA ARG A 199 -3.46 7.64 -5.81
C ARG A 199 -2.64 6.98 -6.91
N ARG A 200 -2.21 7.77 -7.89
CA ARG A 200 -1.24 7.32 -8.88
C ARG A 200 0.15 7.23 -8.27
N LEU A 201 0.84 6.12 -8.51
CA LEU A 201 2.25 5.98 -8.20
C LEU A 201 3.07 6.40 -9.42
N THR A 202 3.90 7.43 -9.25
CA THR A 202 4.74 7.94 -10.33
C THR A 202 6.19 7.59 -10.03
N GLN A 203 6.82 6.92 -10.98
CA GLN A 203 8.23 6.57 -10.85
C GLN A 203 9.10 7.80 -11.15
N GLU A 204 10.00 8.09 -10.22
CA GLU A 204 11.10 9.03 -10.43
C GLU A 204 12.38 8.22 -10.64
N LEU A 205 12.83 8.13 -11.90
CA LEU A 205 14.13 7.56 -12.20
C LEU A 205 15.18 8.58 -11.80
N SER A 206 16.11 8.20 -10.93
CA SER A 206 17.32 8.99 -10.75
C SER A 206 18.00 9.11 -12.11
N ASN A 207 18.16 10.34 -12.61
CA ASN A 207 19.06 10.59 -13.73
C ASN A 207 20.44 10.10 -13.28
N ALA A 208 20.81 8.88 -13.67
CA ALA A 208 22.19 8.47 -13.58
C ALA A 208 22.97 9.50 -14.39
N VAL A 209 23.76 10.29 -13.67
CA VAL A 209 24.72 11.21 -14.28
C VAL A 209 25.61 10.32 -15.15
N SER A 210 25.38 10.38 -16.45
CA SER A 210 26.29 9.81 -17.44
C SER A 210 27.49 10.76 -17.46
N ASP A 211 28.53 10.35 -16.76
CA ASP A 211 29.90 10.84 -16.99
C ASP A 211 30.53 10.10 -18.16
#